data_1df7b4aca4a1144847819ca01ec40dc6
#
_entry.id   1df7b4aca4a1144847819ca01ec40dc6
#
_cell.length_a   1.000
_cell.length_b   1.000
_cell.length_c   1.000
_cell.angle_alpha   90.00
_cell.angle_beta   90.00
_cell.angle_gamma   90.00
#
_symmetry.space_group_name_H-M   'P 1'
#
loop_
_entity.id
_entity.type
_entity.pdbx_description
1 polymer ?
#
loop_
_entity_poly.entity_id
_entity_poly.type
_entity_poly.pdbx_seq_one_letter_code
_entity_poly.pdbx_strand_id
1 'polypeptide(L)'
;MLKRLLKLLGLGNKQEKEPVRKVQKHVKLKGKIVANKLIGMDAEFMYRGHDDEPGLCPVCHNTLKKIPDLGYCMQKKKGDLFCTYDDFYIVTEKFRRFCNDNGYEGLSFVPLPKSPGYYYFEAYNIFKLDTAVTKFTNKRECCGSYDEIILPSCYKAKSQYVCTDDFICRSEYSYGSFNRKSPDIIVGTKTVGKMRQFGLSGIYFENVRDYP
;
A
#
# COMPACT_ATOMS: atom_id res chain seq x y z
N MET A 1 -14.43 56.82 -3.79
CA MET A 1 -15.43 56.61 -4.87
C MET A 1 -15.45 55.18 -5.44
N LEU A 2 -14.36 54.44 -5.45
CA LEU A 2 -14.28 53.09 -6.05
C LEU A 2 -15.14 52.01 -5.37
N LYS A 3 -15.36 52.06 -4.05
CA LYS A 3 -16.14 51.04 -3.28
C LYS A 3 -17.68 51.10 -3.54
N ARG A 4 -18.19 52.14 -4.16
CA ARG A 4 -19.64 52.26 -4.47
C ARG A 4 -19.99 51.71 -5.85
N LEU A 5 -19.04 51.62 -6.78
CA LEU A 5 -19.28 51.09 -8.13
C LEU A 5 -19.35 49.54 -8.14
N LEU A 6 -18.61 48.87 -7.27
CA LEU A 6 -18.58 47.38 -7.21
C LEU A 6 -19.88 46.76 -6.67
N LYS A 7 -20.71 47.54 -5.97
CA LYS A 7 -22.02 47.09 -5.45
C LYS A 7 -23.14 47.10 -6.50
N LEU A 8 -22.95 47.83 -7.61
CA LEU A 8 -23.93 47.96 -8.69
C LEU A 8 -23.79 46.90 -9.78
N LEU A 9 -22.67 46.16 -9.82
CA LEU A 9 -22.39 45.15 -10.85
C LEU A 9 -22.71 43.72 -10.45
N GLY A 10 -23.31 43.48 -9.27
CA GLY A 10 -23.76 42.14 -8.86
C GLY A 10 -22.63 41.11 -8.70
N LEU A 11 -21.35 41.52 -8.69
CA LEU A 11 -20.18 40.64 -8.52
C LEU A 11 -19.79 40.48 -7.04
N GLY A 12 -20.79 40.18 -6.23
CA GLY A 12 -20.55 39.68 -4.87
C GLY A 12 -20.22 38.19 -4.95
N ASN A 13 -18.94 37.82 -4.88
CA ASN A 13 -18.52 36.45 -4.71
C ASN A 13 -19.22 35.89 -3.46
N LYS A 14 -20.31 35.14 -3.64
CA LYS A 14 -20.76 34.19 -2.66
C LYS A 14 -19.71 33.07 -2.67
N GLN A 15 -18.76 33.11 -1.74
CA GLN A 15 -18.01 31.90 -1.38
C GLN A 15 -19.05 30.88 -0.89
N GLU A 16 -19.43 29.96 -1.77
CA GLU A 16 -20.09 28.73 -1.35
C GLU A 16 -19.14 28.03 -0.35
N LYS A 17 -19.57 28.00 0.91
CA LYS A 17 -18.88 27.20 1.92
C LYS A 17 -18.99 25.75 1.46
N GLU A 18 -17.86 25.16 1.04
CA GLU A 18 -17.80 23.72 0.79
C GLU A 18 -18.43 22.98 1.99
N PRO A 19 -19.28 21.97 1.71
CA PRO A 19 -19.90 21.22 2.77
C PRO A 19 -18.78 20.54 3.58
N VAL A 20 -18.73 20.89 4.87
CA VAL A 20 -17.83 20.27 5.85
C VAL A 20 -17.97 18.75 5.68
N ARG A 21 -16.93 18.08 5.20
CA ARG A 21 -16.87 16.61 5.09
C ARG A 21 -17.23 16.04 6.45
N LYS A 22 -18.40 15.39 6.54
CA LYS A 22 -18.81 14.67 7.74
C LYS A 22 -17.71 13.66 8.03
N VAL A 23 -17.03 13.82 9.16
CA VAL A 23 -16.05 12.86 9.66
C VAL A 23 -16.74 11.50 9.68
N GLN A 24 -16.30 10.60 8.81
CA GLN A 24 -16.83 9.23 8.78
C GLN A 24 -16.55 8.63 10.17
N LYS A 25 -17.61 8.30 10.89
CA LYS A 25 -17.48 7.56 12.16
C LYS A 25 -16.71 6.28 11.85
N HIS A 26 -15.53 6.11 12.46
CA HIS A 26 -14.78 4.88 12.37
C HIS A 26 -15.66 3.71 12.80
N VAL A 27 -16.10 2.91 11.81
CA VAL A 27 -16.83 1.68 12.08
C VAL A 27 -15.86 0.72 12.76
N LYS A 28 -16.08 0.43 14.02
CA LYS A 28 -15.24 -0.53 14.76
C LYS A 28 -15.48 -1.92 14.17
N LEU A 29 -14.54 -2.42 13.39
CA LEU A 29 -14.61 -3.75 12.81
C LEU A 29 -14.69 -4.80 13.93
N LYS A 30 -15.60 -5.76 13.78
CA LYS A 30 -15.78 -6.89 14.72
C LYS A 30 -14.96 -8.10 14.24
N GLY A 31 -14.83 -9.12 15.07
CA GLY A 31 -14.15 -10.37 14.75
C GLY A 31 -12.74 -10.48 15.30
N LYS A 32 -12.22 -11.69 15.33
CA LYS A 32 -10.86 -12.02 15.83
C LYS A 32 -9.81 -11.50 14.86
N ILE A 33 -8.74 -10.90 15.38
CA ILE A 33 -7.55 -10.55 14.57
C ILE A 33 -6.82 -11.85 14.22
N VAL A 34 -6.59 -12.09 12.92
CA VAL A 34 -5.94 -13.30 12.41
C VAL A 34 -4.66 -13.01 11.64
N ALA A 35 -4.47 -11.77 11.20
CA ALA A 35 -3.28 -11.30 10.52
C ALA A 35 -3.19 -9.77 10.63
N ASN A 36 -2.13 -9.20 10.09
CA ASN A 36 -1.93 -7.75 10.02
C ASN A 36 -1.39 -7.36 8.64
N LYS A 37 -1.90 -6.27 8.08
CA LYS A 37 -1.29 -5.60 6.95
C LYS A 37 -0.16 -4.72 7.44
N LEU A 38 0.98 -4.74 6.75
CA LEU A 38 2.10 -3.86 7.00
C LEU A 38 1.91 -2.53 6.28
N ILE A 39 2.18 -1.44 6.99
CA ILE A 39 2.23 -0.10 6.43
C ILE A 39 3.62 0.45 6.73
N GLY A 40 4.37 0.79 5.68
CA GLY A 40 5.68 1.41 5.77
C GLY A 40 5.60 2.91 6.03
N MET A 41 6.74 3.51 6.30
CA MET A 41 6.89 4.97 6.30
C MET A 41 6.93 5.48 4.86
N ASP A 42 6.46 6.70 4.65
CA ASP A 42 6.50 7.34 3.33
C ASP A 42 7.95 7.50 2.83
N ALA A 43 8.14 7.13 1.56
CA ALA A 43 9.34 7.44 0.79
C ALA A 43 8.96 8.25 -0.45
N GLU A 44 9.97 8.90 -1.08
CA GLU A 44 9.75 9.63 -2.32
C GLU A 44 9.37 8.68 -3.46
N PHE A 45 8.81 9.21 -4.55
CA PHE A 45 8.53 8.44 -5.75
C PHE A 45 9.77 7.70 -6.23
N MET A 46 9.64 6.43 -6.57
CA MET A 46 10.69 5.66 -7.23
C MET A 46 10.86 6.15 -8.67
N TYR A 47 9.76 6.40 -9.37
CA TYR A 47 9.73 7.01 -10.69
C TYR A 47 9.12 8.41 -10.60
N ARG A 48 9.86 9.44 -10.99
CA ARG A 48 9.37 10.83 -10.94
C ARG A 48 8.39 11.19 -12.05
N GLY A 49 8.45 10.48 -13.18
CA GLY A 49 7.52 10.61 -14.31
C GLY A 49 6.53 9.47 -14.35
N HIS A 50 5.26 9.76 -14.60
CA HIS A 50 4.21 8.72 -14.67
C HIS A 50 4.38 7.81 -15.89
N ASP A 51 4.99 8.30 -16.97
CA ASP A 51 5.11 7.60 -18.26
C ASP A 51 6.39 6.78 -18.35
N ASP A 52 7.35 6.99 -17.44
CA ASP A 52 8.67 6.34 -17.46
C ASP A 52 8.72 5.06 -16.59
N GLU A 53 7.64 4.73 -15.87
CA GLU A 53 7.58 3.54 -15.03
C GLU A 53 7.44 2.28 -15.91
N PRO A 54 8.44 1.39 -15.92
CA PRO A 54 8.33 0.14 -16.65
C PRO A 54 7.28 -0.79 -16.00
N GLY A 55 6.67 -1.67 -16.81
CA GLY A 55 5.67 -2.62 -16.32
C GLY A 55 4.26 -2.05 -16.22
N LEU A 56 4.01 -0.88 -16.80
CA LEU A 56 2.67 -0.36 -17.04
C LEU A 56 2.08 -0.88 -18.36
N CYS A 57 0.75 -0.91 -18.42
CA CYS A 57 0.07 -1.15 -19.70
C CYS A 57 0.31 0.05 -20.64
N PRO A 58 0.79 -0.18 -21.88
CA PRO A 58 1.10 0.92 -22.80
C PRO A 58 -0.13 1.70 -23.28
N VAL A 59 -1.36 1.19 -23.03
CA VAL A 59 -2.61 1.81 -23.48
C VAL A 59 -3.31 2.58 -22.37
N CYS A 60 -3.38 2.00 -21.17
CA CYS A 60 -4.16 2.59 -20.06
C CYS A 60 -3.32 2.92 -18.83
N HIS A 61 -2.02 2.72 -18.87
CA HIS A 61 -1.05 2.99 -17.80
C HIS A 61 -1.35 2.31 -16.45
N ASN A 62 -2.19 1.27 -16.46
CA ASN A 62 -2.40 0.45 -15.27
C ASN A 62 -1.17 -0.39 -14.98
N THR A 63 -0.81 -0.54 -13.70
CA THR A 63 0.27 -1.44 -13.28
C THR A 63 -0.04 -2.88 -13.68
N LEU A 64 0.87 -3.50 -14.43
CA LEU A 64 0.88 -4.93 -14.75
C LEU A 64 1.89 -5.65 -13.87
N LYS A 65 3.05 -5.02 -13.63
CA LYS A 65 4.12 -5.54 -12.78
C LYS A 65 4.89 -4.37 -12.18
N LYS A 66 5.29 -4.47 -10.91
CA LYS A 66 6.23 -3.52 -10.31
C LYS A 66 7.66 -3.93 -10.69
N ILE A 67 8.41 -3.00 -11.29
CA ILE A 67 9.81 -3.19 -11.66
C ILE A 67 10.60 -2.07 -10.98
N PRO A 68 11.52 -2.35 -10.04
CA PRO A 68 12.21 -1.30 -9.30
C PRO A 68 13.23 -0.57 -10.18
N ASP A 69 13.36 0.74 -9.99
CA ASP A 69 14.46 1.52 -10.54
C ASP A 69 15.74 1.25 -9.73
N LEU A 70 16.71 0.59 -10.35
CA LEU A 70 18.01 0.32 -9.72
C LEU A 70 18.85 1.60 -9.55
N GLY A 71 18.48 2.71 -10.20
CA GLY A 71 19.05 4.03 -10.01
C GLY A 71 18.46 4.81 -8.84
N TYR A 72 17.41 4.28 -8.20
CA TYR A 72 16.73 4.95 -7.09
C TYR A 72 17.67 5.25 -5.91
N CYS A 73 17.62 6.49 -5.43
CA CYS A 73 18.41 6.94 -4.31
C CYS A 73 17.49 7.24 -3.11
N MET A 74 17.46 6.31 -2.16
CA MET A 74 16.67 6.43 -0.94
C MET A 74 17.24 7.55 -0.06
N GLN A 75 16.40 8.50 0.36
CA GLN A 75 16.76 9.43 1.40
C GLN A 75 16.92 8.67 2.73
N LYS A 76 18.04 8.89 3.45
CA LYS A 76 18.26 8.25 4.75
C LYS A 76 17.16 8.63 5.73
N LYS A 77 16.31 7.68 6.09
CA LYS A 77 15.22 7.84 7.06
C LYS A 77 15.36 6.79 8.16
N LYS A 78 14.84 7.10 9.35
CA LYS A 78 14.73 6.11 10.44
C LYS A 78 13.57 5.18 10.11
N GLY A 79 13.78 3.88 10.18
CA GLY A 79 12.78 2.87 9.91
C GLY A 79 13.36 1.69 9.13
N ASP A 80 12.60 0.62 9.03
CA ASP A 80 13.01 -0.64 8.41
C ASP A 80 12.08 -1.07 7.26
N LEU A 81 10.91 -0.41 7.10
CA LEU A 81 9.98 -0.59 6.00
C LEU A 81 9.48 0.76 5.51
N PHE A 82 9.51 0.95 4.21
CA PHE A 82 9.06 2.16 3.53
C PHE A 82 8.16 1.79 2.35
N CYS A 83 7.27 2.72 2.00
CA CYS A 83 6.45 2.65 0.79
C CYS A 83 6.65 3.96 0.01
N THR A 84 6.99 3.87 -1.27
CA THR A 84 7.09 5.05 -2.13
C THR A 84 5.70 5.54 -2.51
N TYR A 85 5.58 6.79 -2.96
CA TYR A 85 4.28 7.35 -3.40
C TYR A 85 3.71 6.69 -4.66
N ASP A 86 4.50 5.89 -5.34
CA ASP A 86 4.13 5.01 -6.46
C ASP A 86 4.10 3.52 -6.06
N ASP A 87 3.95 3.24 -4.74
CA ASP A 87 3.68 1.94 -4.14
C ASP A 87 4.76 0.86 -4.34
N PHE A 88 6.04 1.24 -4.25
CA PHE A 88 7.14 0.28 -4.12
C PHE A 88 7.51 0.10 -2.65
N TYR A 89 7.57 -1.14 -2.19
CA TYR A 89 8.06 -1.45 -0.85
C TYR A 89 9.57 -1.49 -0.83
N ILE A 90 10.16 -0.73 0.10
CA ILE A 90 11.61 -0.69 0.32
C ILE A 90 11.88 -1.08 1.76
N VAL A 91 12.84 -1.99 1.97
CA VAL A 91 13.23 -2.48 3.28
C VAL A 91 14.73 -2.30 3.52
N THR A 92 15.11 -2.26 4.80
CA THR A 92 16.52 -2.23 5.19
C THR A 92 17.13 -3.64 5.23
N GLU A 93 18.47 -3.69 5.28
CA GLU A 93 19.23 -4.93 5.55
C GLU A 93 18.77 -5.60 6.88
N LYS A 94 18.37 -4.79 7.88
CA LYS A 94 17.86 -5.33 9.16
C LYS A 94 16.55 -6.09 8.95
N PHE A 95 15.64 -5.58 8.13
CA PHE A 95 14.40 -6.29 7.78
C PHE A 95 14.70 -7.57 6.99
N ARG A 96 15.60 -7.52 6.01
CA ARG A 96 16.02 -8.68 5.22
C ARG A 96 16.61 -9.78 6.13
N ARG A 97 17.51 -9.40 7.04
CA ARG A 97 18.07 -10.33 8.03
C ARG A 97 16.99 -10.96 8.91
N PHE A 98 16.06 -10.16 9.42
CA PHE A 98 14.92 -10.66 10.18
C PHE A 98 14.16 -11.75 9.42
N CYS A 99 13.90 -11.54 8.13
CA CYS A 99 13.20 -12.54 7.32
C CYS A 99 14.01 -13.82 7.14
N ASN A 100 15.31 -13.69 6.85
CA ASN A 100 16.20 -14.84 6.67
C ASN A 100 16.40 -15.63 7.96
N ASP A 101 16.64 -14.95 9.09
CA ASP A 101 16.88 -15.58 10.40
C ASP A 101 15.65 -16.36 10.92
N ASN A 102 14.44 -15.95 10.46
CA ASN A 102 13.20 -16.65 10.79
C ASN A 102 12.75 -17.65 9.71
N GLY A 103 13.50 -17.83 8.62
CA GLY A 103 13.20 -18.81 7.57
C GLY A 103 11.94 -18.50 6.78
N TYR A 104 11.55 -17.23 6.61
CA TYR A 104 10.39 -16.88 5.78
C TYR A 104 10.73 -17.09 4.30
N GLU A 105 9.91 -17.90 3.63
CA GLU A 105 10.05 -18.25 2.22
C GLU A 105 9.12 -17.47 1.31
N GLY A 106 9.41 -17.49 0.00
CA GLY A 106 8.61 -16.80 -1.01
C GLY A 106 8.76 -15.26 -0.95
N LEU A 107 9.92 -14.78 -0.55
CA LEU A 107 10.28 -13.36 -0.48
C LEU A 107 11.39 -13.03 -1.46
N SER A 108 11.37 -11.82 -1.99
CA SER A 108 12.43 -11.28 -2.86
C SER A 108 12.96 -9.97 -2.29
N PHE A 109 14.27 -9.82 -2.38
CA PHE A 109 15.01 -8.63 -1.95
C PHE A 109 15.96 -8.21 -3.07
N VAL A 110 15.54 -7.26 -3.90
CA VAL A 110 16.36 -6.71 -4.98
C VAL A 110 17.19 -5.55 -4.43
N PRO A 111 18.53 -5.66 -4.39
CA PRO A 111 19.36 -4.59 -3.84
C PRO A 111 19.22 -3.31 -4.68
N LEU A 112 19.23 -2.16 -4.00
CA LEU A 112 19.23 -0.85 -4.62
C LEU A 112 20.66 -0.30 -4.63
N PRO A 113 21.42 -0.39 -5.74
CA PRO A 113 22.85 -0.08 -5.78
C PRO A 113 23.20 1.36 -5.36
N LYS A 114 22.30 2.31 -5.66
CA LYS A 114 22.47 3.73 -5.25
C LYS A 114 22.08 4.00 -3.80
N SER A 115 21.52 2.99 -3.12
CA SER A 115 21.10 3.05 -1.72
C SER A 115 21.57 1.80 -0.95
N PRO A 116 22.89 1.67 -0.71
CA PRO A 116 23.45 0.49 -0.03
C PRO A 116 22.75 0.20 1.30
N GLY A 117 22.37 -1.06 1.50
CA GLY A 117 21.62 -1.50 2.69
C GLY A 117 20.11 -1.35 2.58
N TYR A 118 19.60 -0.91 1.42
CA TYR A 118 18.18 -0.91 1.10
C TYR A 118 17.87 -1.86 -0.06
N TYR A 119 16.67 -2.44 -0.02
CA TYR A 119 16.21 -3.44 -0.98
C TYR A 119 14.77 -3.13 -1.39
N TYR A 120 14.46 -3.25 -2.67
CA TYR A 120 13.08 -3.42 -3.10
C TYR A 120 12.60 -4.79 -2.64
N PHE A 121 11.40 -4.83 -2.06
CA PHE A 121 10.86 -6.00 -1.39
C PHE A 121 9.55 -6.47 -2.04
N GLU A 122 9.46 -7.76 -2.28
CA GLU A 122 8.25 -8.45 -2.72
C GLU A 122 8.00 -9.72 -1.93
N ALA A 123 6.73 -10.06 -1.71
CA ALA A 123 6.30 -11.36 -1.25
C ALA A 123 5.49 -12.05 -2.36
N TYR A 124 5.63 -13.37 -2.50
CA TYR A 124 4.96 -14.16 -3.54
C TYR A 124 3.84 -15.04 -3.01
N ASN A 125 3.94 -15.52 -1.78
CA ASN A 125 2.89 -16.28 -1.13
C ASN A 125 1.63 -15.42 -0.98
N ILE A 126 0.46 -15.98 -1.28
CA ILE A 126 -0.80 -15.22 -1.33
C ILE A 126 -1.62 -15.46 -0.07
N PHE A 127 -2.09 -14.38 0.53
CA PHE A 127 -3.14 -14.35 1.54
C PHE A 127 -4.38 -13.68 0.96
N LYS A 128 -5.50 -14.40 0.90
CA LYS A 128 -6.73 -13.89 0.31
C LYS A 128 -7.50 -13.03 1.30
N LEU A 129 -7.75 -11.79 0.89
CA LEU A 129 -8.66 -10.87 1.58
C LEU A 129 -10.07 -11.01 0.99
N ASP A 130 -11.09 -10.62 1.77
CA ASP A 130 -12.48 -10.73 1.32
C ASP A 130 -12.78 -9.68 0.25
N THR A 131 -13.22 -10.17 -0.91
CA THR A 131 -13.59 -9.34 -2.05
C THR A 131 -15.07 -8.94 -2.07
N ALA A 132 -15.90 -9.45 -1.16
CA ALA A 132 -17.33 -9.11 -1.12
C ALA A 132 -17.57 -7.60 -0.87
N VAL A 133 -16.63 -6.94 -0.21
CA VAL A 133 -16.68 -5.49 0.05
C VAL A 133 -15.67 -4.70 -0.80
N THR A 134 -14.86 -5.37 -1.62
CA THR A 134 -13.89 -4.75 -2.51
C THR A 134 -14.59 -4.10 -3.69
N LYS A 135 -14.28 -2.84 -3.96
CA LYS A 135 -14.78 -2.12 -5.12
C LYS A 135 -13.79 -2.25 -6.27
N PHE A 136 -14.25 -2.82 -7.39
CA PHE A 136 -13.52 -2.91 -8.65
C PHE A 136 -14.12 -1.91 -9.64
N THR A 137 -13.31 -1.01 -10.20
CA THR A 137 -13.75 0.06 -11.10
C THR A 137 -13.11 -0.09 -12.47
N ASN A 138 -13.88 0.00 -13.54
CA ASN A 138 -13.44 0.04 -14.94
C ASN A 138 -12.42 -1.05 -15.30
N LYS A 139 -12.89 -2.27 -15.55
CA LYS A 139 -12.03 -3.31 -16.10
C LYS A 139 -11.60 -2.95 -17.53
N ARG A 140 -10.30 -2.87 -17.77
CA ARG A 140 -9.71 -2.51 -19.06
C ARG A 140 -9.57 -3.73 -19.96
N GLU A 141 -10.15 -3.68 -21.16
CA GLU A 141 -10.04 -4.78 -22.14
C GLU A 141 -8.60 -4.98 -22.63
N CYS A 142 -7.83 -3.88 -22.76
CA CYS A 142 -6.45 -3.92 -23.27
C CYS A 142 -5.47 -4.74 -22.40
N CYS A 143 -5.74 -4.93 -21.11
CA CYS A 143 -4.84 -5.63 -20.21
C CYS A 143 -5.54 -6.46 -19.12
N GLY A 144 -6.87 -6.42 -19.05
CA GLY A 144 -7.66 -7.11 -18.02
C GLY A 144 -7.55 -6.51 -16.62
N SER A 145 -6.75 -5.46 -16.42
CA SER A 145 -6.61 -4.77 -15.13
C SER A 145 -7.81 -3.85 -14.87
N TYR A 146 -8.04 -3.53 -13.59
CA TYR A 146 -9.01 -2.51 -13.17
C TYR A 146 -8.31 -1.19 -12.95
N ASP A 147 -8.98 -0.05 -13.22
CA ASP A 147 -8.42 1.27 -12.94
C ASP A 147 -8.21 1.47 -11.45
N GLU A 148 -9.17 1.00 -10.65
CA GLU A 148 -9.07 1.04 -9.20
C GLU A 148 -9.52 -0.27 -8.57
N ILE A 149 -8.84 -0.65 -7.49
CA ILE A 149 -9.26 -1.75 -6.61
C ILE A 149 -9.16 -1.20 -5.18
N ILE A 150 -10.31 -0.98 -4.56
CA ILE A 150 -10.39 -0.35 -3.23
C ILE A 150 -10.90 -1.37 -2.22
N LEU A 151 -10.12 -1.59 -1.16
CA LEU A 151 -10.48 -2.44 -0.02
C LEU A 151 -10.93 -1.54 1.14
N PRO A 152 -12.24 -1.39 1.40
CA PRO A 152 -12.73 -0.50 2.45
C PRO A 152 -12.55 -1.05 3.87
N SER A 153 -12.30 -2.36 4.01
CA SER A 153 -12.08 -3.03 5.30
C SER A 153 -11.30 -4.32 5.14
N CYS A 154 -10.38 -4.60 6.08
CA CYS A 154 -9.52 -5.77 6.04
C CYS A 154 -10.15 -6.97 6.76
N TYR A 155 -10.89 -7.78 6.02
CA TYR A 155 -11.31 -9.11 6.45
C TYR A 155 -10.60 -10.20 5.65
N LYS A 156 -10.31 -11.31 6.31
CA LYS A 156 -9.84 -12.55 5.66
C LYS A 156 -10.96 -13.12 4.78
N ALA A 157 -10.65 -13.58 3.57
CA ALA A 157 -11.60 -14.32 2.75
C ALA A 157 -12.05 -15.59 3.47
N LYS A 158 -13.33 -15.98 3.33
CA LYS A 158 -13.86 -17.21 3.93
C LYS A 158 -13.12 -18.46 3.46
N SER A 159 -12.66 -18.45 2.19
CA SER A 159 -11.84 -19.51 1.59
C SER A 159 -10.39 -19.54 2.05
N GLN A 160 -9.90 -18.50 2.76
CA GLN A 160 -8.53 -18.44 3.24
C GLN A 160 -8.39 -19.27 4.50
N TYR A 161 -7.73 -20.40 4.37
CA TYR A 161 -7.30 -21.19 5.53
C TYR A 161 -6.02 -20.62 6.12
N VAL A 162 -5.96 -20.45 7.43
CA VAL A 162 -4.80 -19.97 8.17
C VAL A 162 -4.30 -21.09 9.05
N CYS A 163 -3.31 -21.84 8.58
CA CYS A 163 -2.70 -22.98 9.29
C CYS A 163 -1.67 -22.56 10.33
N THR A 164 -1.14 -21.34 10.23
CA THR A 164 -0.12 -20.80 11.14
C THR A 164 -0.38 -19.30 11.31
N ASP A 165 0.06 -18.77 12.45
CA ASP A 165 0.06 -17.35 12.76
C ASP A 165 1.43 -16.66 12.53
N ASP A 166 2.37 -17.39 11.88
CA ASP A 166 3.76 -16.99 11.65
C ASP A 166 4.08 -17.08 10.15
N PHE A 167 3.85 -16.03 9.41
CA PHE A 167 4.03 -15.95 7.96
C PHE A 167 4.20 -14.52 7.47
N ILE A 168 4.77 -14.37 6.25
CA ILE A 168 4.76 -13.15 5.44
C ILE A 168 4.22 -13.53 4.06
N CYS A 169 3.14 -12.85 3.64
CA CYS A 169 2.46 -13.06 2.38
C CYS A 169 2.13 -11.71 1.73
N ARG A 170 1.60 -11.75 0.53
CA ARG A 170 0.95 -10.60 -0.10
C ARG A 170 -0.54 -10.85 -0.31
N SER A 171 -1.29 -9.79 -0.48
CA SER A 171 -2.68 -9.90 -0.93
C SER A 171 -2.77 -10.47 -2.35
N GLU A 172 -3.92 -11.08 -2.69
CA GLU A 172 -4.20 -11.59 -4.04
C GLU A 172 -4.27 -10.47 -5.07
N TYR A 173 -4.89 -9.35 -4.70
CA TYR A 173 -5.04 -8.18 -5.56
C TYR A 173 -4.06 -7.08 -5.18
N SER A 174 -3.67 -6.29 -6.19
CA SER A 174 -2.98 -5.01 -6.00
C SER A 174 -4.02 -3.92 -5.79
N TYR A 175 -4.05 -3.34 -4.59
CA TYR A 175 -4.98 -2.28 -4.22
C TYR A 175 -4.41 -0.91 -4.58
N GLY A 176 -5.30 0.05 -4.88
CA GLY A 176 -4.97 1.40 -5.31
C GLY A 176 -5.55 1.75 -6.67
N SER A 177 -4.97 2.75 -7.34
CA SER A 177 -5.48 3.31 -8.60
C SER A 177 -4.38 3.41 -9.65
N PHE A 178 -4.67 3.01 -10.89
CA PHE A 178 -3.79 3.11 -12.07
C PHE A 178 -2.38 2.53 -11.83
N ASN A 179 -1.33 3.35 -11.95
CA ASN A 179 0.06 2.97 -11.69
C ASN A 179 0.43 2.95 -10.20
N ARG A 180 -0.47 3.41 -9.32
CA ARG A 180 -0.30 3.37 -7.86
C ARG A 180 -1.10 2.20 -7.29
N LYS A 181 -0.76 1.01 -7.72
CA LYS A 181 -1.33 -0.25 -7.22
C LYS A 181 -0.21 -1.20 -6.85
N SER A 182 -0.28 -1.73 -5.64
CA SER A 182 0.58 -2.82 -5.19
C SER A 182 -0.20 -3.81 -4.33
N PRO A 183 0.25 -5.07 -4.25
CA PRO A 183 -0.28 -5.98 -3.26
C PRO A 183 0.05 -5.49 -1.85
N ASP A 184 -0.91 -5.58 -0.93
CA ASP A 184 -0.64 -5.37 0.48
C ASP A 184 0.25 -6.48 1.05
N ILE A 185 1.20 -6.15 1.92
CA ILE A 185 1.98 -7.16 2.65
C ILE A 185 1.22 -7.57 3.91
N ILE A 186 0.91 -8.84 4.01
CA ILE A 186 0.13 -9.43 5.10
C ILE A 186 1.02 -10.35 5.93
N VAL A 187 1.01 -10.16 7.24
CA VAL A 187 1.83 -10.95 8.17
C VAL A 187 0.97 -11.58 9.26
N GLY A 188 1.40 -12.72 9.75
CA GLY A 188 0.78 -13.40 10.88
C GLY A 188 0.93 -12.64 12.19
N THR A 189 0.03 -12.90 13.16
CA THR A 189 0.06 -12.21 14.46
C THR A 189 1.32 -12.50 15.26
N LYS A 190 1.87 -13.72 15.16
CA LYS A 190 3.15 -14.10 15.78
C LYS A 190 4.32 -13.41 15.09
N THR A 191 4.28 -13.26 13.76
CA THR A 191 5.28 -12.51 13.00
C THR A 191 5.39 -11.06 13.50
N VAL A 192 4.26 -10.40 13.79
CA VAL A 192 4.25 -9.05 14.40
C VAL A 192 5.00 -9.03 15.74
N GLY A 193 4.78 -10.03 16.60
CA GLY A 193 5.50 -10.18 17.87
C GLY A 193 7.00 -10.31 17.64
N LYS A 194 7.41 -11.16 16.73
CA LYS A 194 8.84 -11.36 16.36
C LYS A 194 9.47 -10.08 15.78
N MET A 195 8.77 -9.35 14.90
CA MET A 195 9.24 -8.07 14.34
C MET A 195 9.54 -7.05 15.44
N ARG A 196 8.63 -6.92 16.41
CA ARG A 196 8.81 -6.04 17.58
C ARG A 196 9.98 -6.47 18.45
N GLN A 197 10.09 -7.76 18.74
CA GLN A 197 11.19 -8.34 19.55
C GLN A 197 12.55 -8.17 18.86
N PHE A 198 12.61 -8.28 17.53
CA PHE A 198 13.82 -8.04 16.74
C PHE A 198 14.20 -6.55 16.69
N GLY A 199 13.28 -5.67 17.12
CA GLY A 199 13.47 -4.23 17.16
C GLY A 199 13.32 -3.57 15.80
N LEU A 200 12.54 -4.15 14.87
CA LEU A 200 12.15 -3.44 13.64
C LEU A 200 11.33 -2.21 13.97
N SER A 201 11.54 -1.14 13.24
CA SER A 201 10.93 0.17 13.45
C SER A 201 10.34 0.77 12.17
N GLY A 202 9.51 1.81 12.30
CA GLY A 202 8.86 2.46 11.14
C GLY A 202 7.87 1.55 10.42
N ILE A 203 7.31 0.57 11.13
CA ILE A 203 6.30 -0.35 10.62
C ILE A 203 5.02 -0.16 11.43
N TYR A 204 3.93 0.14 10.73
CA TYR A 204 2.60 0.22 11.30
C TYR A 204 1.79 -1.03 10.90
N PHE A 205 0.80 -1.37 11.72
CA PHE A 205 0.04 -2.60 11.57
C PHE A 205 -1.45 -2.29 11.51
N GLU A 206 -2.10 -2.63 10.41
CA GLU A 206 -3.55 -2.61 10.28
C GLU A 206 -4.10 -4.03 10.47
N ASN A 207 -5.12 -4.18 11.31
CA ASN A 207 -5.66 -5.49 11.66
C ASN A 207 -6.45 -6.12 10.51
N VAL A 208 -6.11 -7.35 10.15
CA VAL A 208 -6.92 -8.23 9.34
C VAL A 208 -7.72 -9.14 10.25
N ARG A 209 -9.04 -9.18 10.07
CA ARG A 209 -9.96 -9.90 10.95
C ARG A 209 -10.61 -11.09 10.26
N ASP A 210 -10.97 -12.08 11.05
CA ASP A 210 -11.98 -13.07 10.65
C ASP A 210 -13.38 -12.51 10.88
N TYR A 211 -14.35 -12.99 10.15
CA TYR A 211 -15.74 -12.62 10.42
C TYR A 211 -16.16 -13.12 11.80
N PRO A 212 -17.07 -12.39 12.47
CA PRO A 212 -17.61 -12.80 13.77
C PRO A 212 -18.48 -14.04 13.63
#